data_173d7b26fc3baa75222ca7f08c4928da
#
_entry.id   173d7b26fc3baa75222ca7f08c4928da
#
_cell.length_a   1.000
_cell.length_b   1.000
_cell.length_c   1.000
_cell.angle_alpha   90.00
_cell.angle_beta   90.00
_cell.angle_gamma   90.00
#
_symmetry.space_group_name_H-M   'P 1'
#
loop_
_entity.id
_entity.type
_entity.pdbx_description
1 polymer ?
#
loop_
_entity_poly.entity_id
_entity_poly.type
_entity_poly.pdbx_seq_one_letter_code
_entity_poly.pdbx_strand_id
1 'polypeptide(L)'
;QNGEALSGAVFGLFDEKNTKIQEATSAADGSVVFQQIPYGAYKIRELSAPYGYHPSEEEWPIVVNSTYLNPSTILVAVINQDAPGRIKILKQDELDQHVIAGVQFDIYSVDDKGNAADLVASMTTDENGIAESSDLFPADYIVKEHVNPVGYVDELWSDKITVGMDEVVTRTVTNMPIQGMIRIIKTDSETGKGLPGAVFTVTRISGLPSHNGENDGEVVAVITSGEDGTAVTPLLTWGEYQIVETGVPDDYLDDGYSITVRIPAGDAQEESPAEE
;
A
#
# COMPACT_ATOMS: atom_id res chain seq x y z
N GLN A 1 -2.02 -5.72 -25.22
CA GLN A 1 -2.59 -6.43 -26.41
C GLN A 1 -1.42 -7.01 -27.20
N ASN A 2 -0.99 -8.22 -26.86
CA ASN A 2 0.14 -8.90 -27.49
C ASN A 2 -0.27 -9.82 -28.66
N GLY A 3 -1.58 -9.86 -29.01
CA GLY A 3 -2.10 -10.68 -30.12
C GLY A 3 -2.10 -12.19 -29.83
N GLU A 4 -2.04 -12.57 -28.55
CA GLU A 4 -2.13 -13.98 -28.16
C GLU A 4 -3.53 -14.54 -28.38
N ALA A 5 -3.59 -15.82 -28.71
CA ALA A 5 -4.83 -16.55 -28.87
C ALA A 5 -5.51 -16.76 -27.48
N LEU A 6 -6.81 -16.47 -27.40
CA LEU A 6 -7.58 -16.61 -26.16
C LEU A 6 -8.43 -17.89 -26.19
N SER A 7 -8.20 -18.76 -25.21
CA SER A 7 -8.98 -19.97 -24.96
C SER A 7 -10.10 -19.69 -23.97
N GLY A 8 -11.25 -20.37 -24.14
CA GLY A 8 -12.36 -20.31 -23.19
C GLY A 8 -13.42 -19.23 -23.50
N ALA A 9 -13.27 -18.44 -24.56
CA ALA A 9 -14.32 -17.56 -25.05
C ALA A 9 -15.50 -18.39 -25.59
N VAL A 10 -16.72 -18.03 -25.27
CA VAL A 10 -17.93 -18.73 -25.72
C VAL A 10 -18.64 -17.91 -26.78
N PHE A 11 -18.87 -18.52 -27.94
CA PHE A 11 -19.55 -17.91 -29.08
C PHE A 11 -20.87 -18.60 -29.40
N GLY A 12 -21.87 -17.81 -29.76
CA GLY A 12 -23.16 -18.27 -30.27
C GLY A 12 -23.33 -17.99 -31.75
N LEU A 13 -23.86 -18.97 -32.51
CA LEU A 13 -24.33 -18.79 -33.88
C LEU A 13 -25.85 -18.62 -33.82
N PHE A 14 -26.38 -17.53 -34.42
CA PHE A 14 -27.78 -17.16 -34.41
C PHE A 14 -28.33 -17.05 -35.82
N ASP A 15 -29.59 -17.48 -36.04
CA ASP A 15 -30.31 -17.30 -37.28
C ASP A 15 -30.86 -15.85 -37.45
N GLU A 16 -31.51 -15.57 -38.58
CA GLU A 16 -32.13 -14.26 -38.86
C GLU A 16 -33.25 -13.89 -37.86
N LYS A 17 -33.85 -14.89 -37.20
CA LYS A 17 -34.88 -14.70 -36.15
C LYS A 17 -34.30 -14.53 -34.78
N ASN A 18 -32.96 -14.43 -34.68
CA ASN A 18 -32.23 -14.32 -33.43
C ASN A 18 -32.34 -15.58 -32.53
N THR A 19 -32.59 -16.75 -33.13
CA THR A 19 -32.55 -18.03 -32.43
C THR A 19 -31.14 -18.56 -32.39
N LYS A 20 -30.64 -18.95 -31.24
CA LYS A 20 -29.31 -19.59 -31.08
C LYS A 20 -29.35 -20.98 -31.71
N ILE A 21 -28.55 -21.20 -32.72
CA ILE A 21 -28.46 -22.47 -33.48
C ILE A 21 -27.37 -23.36 -32.90
N GLN A 22 -26.21 -22.80 -32.62
CA GLN A 22 -25.08 -23.50 -31.99
C GLN A 22 -24.34 -22.60 -31.00
N GLU A 23 -23.59 -23.27 -30.14
CA GLU A 23 -22.66 -22.64 -29.23
C GLU A 23 -21.33 -23.39 -29.33
N ALA A 24 -20.20 -22.66 -29.27
CA ALA A 24 -18.88 -23.24 -29.32
C ALA A 24 -17.91 -22.40 -28.47
N THR A 25 -16.93 -23.07 -27.87
CA THR A 25 -15.91 -22.46 -27.03
C THR A 25 -14.57 -22.42 -27.75
N SER A 26 -13.81 -21.33 -27.61
CA SER A 26 -12.50 -21.22 -28.23
C SER A 26 -11.50 -22.22 -27.63
N ALA A 27 -10.74 -22.85 -28.50
CA ALA A 27 -9.66 -23.79 -28.16
C ALA A 27 -8.38 -23.07 -27.72
N ALA A 28 -7.34 -23.81 -27.37
CA ALA A 28 -6.05 -23.27 -26.94
C ALA A 28 -5.36 -22.38 -27.99
N ASP A 29 -5.65 -22.59 -29.25
CA ASP A 29 -5.19 -21.76 -30.39
C ASP A 29 -6.10 -20.58 -30.70
N GLY A 30 -7.12 -20.31 -29.87
CA GLY A 30 -8.13 -19.26 -30.03
C GLY A 30 -9.19 -19.56 -31.08
N SER A 31 -9.15 -20.70 -31.77
CA SER A 31 -10.10 -21.03 -32.83
C SER A 31 -11.46 -21.48 -32.26
N VAL A 32 -12.53 -21.07 -32.94
CA VAL A 32 -13.92 -21.51 -32.68
C VAL A 32 -14.48 -22.07 -33.99
N VAL A 33 -15.06 -23.27 -33.92
CA VAL A 33 -15.59 -23.97 -35.11
C VAL A 33 -17.07 -24.31 -34.89
N PHE A 34 -17.92 -23.79 -35.78
CA PHE A 34 -19.31 -24.23 -35.93
C PHE A 34 -19.37 -25.22 -37.09
N GLN A 35 -20.05 -26.33 -36.93
CA GLN A 35 -20.07 -27.43 -37.89
C GLN A 35 -21.47 -27.73 -38.40
N GLN A 36 -21.56 -28.27 -39.62
CA GLN A 36 -22.82 -28.72 -40.24
C GLN A 36 -23.92 -27.64 -40.26
N ILE A 37 -23.51 -26.39 -40.58
CA ILE A 37 -24.44 -25.26 -40.64
C ILE A 37 -25.20 -25.34 -41.99
N PRO A 38 -26.54 -25.34 -41.98
CA PRO A 38 -27.35 -25.27 -43.21
C PRO A 38 -27.07 -23.97 -43.98
N TYR A 39 -27.44 -23.97 -45.27
CA TYR A 39 -27.42 -22.72 -46.05
C TYR A 39 -28.35 -21.68 -45.45
N GLY A 40 -27.88 -20.46 -45.30
CA GLY A 40 -28.63 -19.37 -44.68
C GLY A 40 -27.77 -18.19 -44.30
N ALA A 41 -28.41 -17.15 -43.82
CA ALA A 41 -27.76 -16.01 -43.18
C ALA A 41 -27.77 -16.18 -41.68
N TYR A 42 -26.65 -15.85 -41.04
CA TYR A 42 -26.42 -16.04 -39.59
C TYR A 42 -25.66 -14.86 -39.04
N LYS A 43 -25.61 -14.79 -37.70
CA LYS A 43 -24.77 -13.88 -36.95
C LYS A 43 -23.98 -14.67 -35.91
N ILE A 44 -22.71 -14.35 -35.76
CA ILE A 44 -21.89 -14.81 -34.65
C ILE A 44 -21.87 -13.71 -33.62
N ARG A 45 -21.96 -14.07 -32.32
CA ARG A 45 -21.78 -13.19 -31.17
C ARG A 45 -20.90 -13.88 -30.15
N GLU A 46 -20.10 -13.12 -29.47
CA GLU A 46 -19.46 -13.58 -28.26
C GLU A 46 -20.48 -13.54 -27.12
N LEU A 47 -20.65 -14.65 -26.40
CA LEU A 47 -21.55 -14.78 -25.26
C LEU A 47 -20.84 -14.55 -23.93
N SER A 48 -19.56 -14.95 -23.86
CA SER A 48 -18.69 -14.65 -22.75
C SER A 48 -17.23 -14.66 -23.19
N ALA A 49 -16.45 -13.72 -22.69
CA ALA A 49 -15.00 -13.70 -22.84
C ALA A 49 -14.33 -14.63 -21.81
N PRO A 50 -13.06 -15.00 -21.99
CA PRO A 50 -12.26 -15.60 -20.94
C PRO A 50 -12.11 -14.66 -19.75
N TYR A 51 -11.82 -15.24 -18.58
CA TYR A 51 -11.56 -14.46 -17.37
C TYR A 51 -10.43 -13.47 -17.60
N GLY A 52 -10.63 -12.23 -17.15
CA GLY A 52 -9.69 -11.11 -17.33
C GLY A 52 -10.00 -10.25 -18.56
N TYR A 53 -11.03 -10.56 -19.34
CA TYR A 53 -11.40 -9.84 -20.56
C TYR A 53 -12.87 -9.48 -20.59
N HIS A 54 -13.18 -8.36 -21.24
CA HIS A 54 -14.55 -7.99 -21.61
C HIS A 54 -14.97 -8.71 -22.88
N PRO A 55 -16.22 -9.25 -22.95
CA PRO A 55 -16.74 -9.80 -24.19
C PRO A 55 -16.90 -8.70 -25.24
N SER A 56 -16.69 -9.05 -26.51
CA SER A 56 -17.00 -8.14 -27.62
C SER A 56 -18.51 -7.99 -27.77
N GLU A 57 -18.96 -6.74 -27.89
CA GLU A 57 -20.38 -6.44 -28.19
C GLU A 57 -20.69 -6.49 -29.70
N GLU A 58 -19.70 -6.79 -30.55
CA GLU A 58 -19.88 -6.85 -31.98
C GLU A 58 -20.69 -8.08 -32.41
N GLU A 59 -21.44 -7.92 -33.51
CA GLU A 59 -22.11 -9.00 -34.21
C GLU A 59 -21.46 -9.19 -35.59
N TRP A 60 -21.08 -10.43 -35.91
CA TRP A 60 -20.45 -10.74 -37.19
C TRP A 60 -21.46 -11.46 -38.09
N PRO A 61 -22.05 -10.75 -39.11
CA PRO A 61 -22.95 -11.38 -40.06
C PRO A 61 -22.15 -12.29 -40.99
N ILE A 62 -22.65 -13.51 -41.19
CA ILE A 62 -22.11 -14.49 -42.12
C ILE A 62 -23.20 -15.07 -42.99
N VAL A 63 -22.85 -15.50 -44.20
CA VAL A 63 -23.76 -16.19 -45.13
C VAL A 63 -23.13 -17.51 -45.51
N VAL A 64 -23.80 -18.61 -45.20
CA VAL A 64 -23.43 -19.97 -45.63
C VAL A 64 -24.18 -20.31 -46.89
N ASN A 65 -23.48 -20.53 -48.01
CA ASN A 65 -24.08 -20.85 -49.30
C ASN A 65 -23.20 -21.80 -50.12
N SER A 66 -23.65 -22.15 -51.32
CA SER A 66 -22.96 -23.10 -52.21
C SER A 66 -21.60 -22.63 -52.72
N THR A 67 -21.27 -21.37 -52.61
CA THR A 67 -19.97 -20.81 -53.03
C THR A 67 -18.82 -21.31 -52.13
N TYR A 68 -19.16 -21.77 -50.91
CA TYR A 68 -18.22 -22.30 -49.92
C TYR A 68 -18.19 -23.82 -49.91
N LEU A 69 -18.33 -24.46 -51.09
CA LEU A 69 -18.21 -25.91 -51.22
C LEU A 69 -16.75 -26.32 -51.33
N ASN A 70 -16.24 -26.94 -50.26
CA ASN A 70 -14.99 -27.70 -50.13
C ASN A 70 -13.87 -27.03 -49.32
N PRO A 71 -13.63 -27.51 -48.14
CA PRO A 71 -14.02 -26.89 -46.87
C PRO A 71 -13.57 -25.43 -46.84
N SER A 72 -14.45 -24.52 -47.21
CA SER A 72 -14.23 -23.08 -47.10
C SER A 72 -14.44 -22.69 -45.65
N THR A 73 -13.43 -22.07 -45.09
CA THR A 73 -13.49 -21.48 -43.73
C THR A 73 -13.84 -19.99 -43.88
N ILE A 74 -14.89 -19.53 -43.24
CA ILE A 74 -15.15 -18.12 -43.02
C ILE A 74 -14.36 -17.72 -41.77
N LEU A 75 -13.40 -16.83 -41.94
CA LEU A 75 -12.59 -16.34 -40.85
C LEU A 75 -13.18 -15.04 -40.31
N VAL A 76 -13.48 -15.03 -38.99
CA VAL A 76 -13.85 -13.83 -38.25
C VAL A 76 -12.80 -13.67 -37.16
N ALA A 77 -12.16 -12.51 -37.09
CA ALA A 77 -11.24 -12.18 -36.00
C ALA A 77 -11.96 -11.38 -34.93
N VAL A 78 -11.92 -11.86 -33.69
CA VAL A 78 -12.52 -11.21 -32.53
C VAL A 78 -11.41 -10.80 -31.57
N ILE A 79 -11.46 -9.57 -31.10
CA ILE A 79 -10.50 -9.02 -30.17
C ILE A 79 -11.25 -8.65 -28.88
N ASN A 80 -10.84 -9.21 -27.76
CA ASN A 80 -11.34 -8.84 -26.45
C ASN A 80 -10.50 -7.70 -25.86
N GLN A 81 -11.13 -6.88 -25.07
CA GLN A 81 -10.46 -5.85 -24.27
C GLN A 81 -10.11 -6.42 -22.89
N ASP A 82 -8.93 -6.08 -22.39
CA ASP A 82 -8.55 -6.41 -21.03
C ASP A 82 -9.52 -5.77 -20.03
N ALA A 83 -9.82 -6.47 -18.94
CA ALA A 83 -10.61 -5.99 -17.80
C ALA A 83 -9.72 -5.92 -16.55
N PRO A 84 -8.75 -5.00 -16.50
CA PRO A 84 -7.78 -4.94 -15.43
C PRO A 84 -8.42 -4.46 -14.14
N GLY A 85 -7.81 -4.84 -13.01
CA GLY A 85 -8.07 -4.21 -11.73
C GLY A 85 -6.85 -3.46 -11.21
N ARG A 86 -6.95 -2.89 -10.00
CA ARG A 86 -5.87 -2.15 -9.35
C ARG A 86 -5.84 -2.41 -7.86
N ILE A 87 -4.68 -2.17 -7.26
CA ILE A 87 -4.49 -2.17 -5.82
C ILE A 87 -4.21 -0.72 -5.40
N LYS A 88 -4.94 -0.28 -4.35
CA LYS A 88 -4.76 1.02 -3.71
C LYS A 88 -4.44 0.83 -2.24
N ILE A 89 -3.37 1.45 -1.76
CA ILE A 89 -3.00 1.45 -0.35
C ILE A 89 -3.12 2.86 0.20
N LEU A 90 -3.70 2.97 1.39
CA LEU A 90 -3.64 4.14 2.25
C LEU A 90 -2.67 3.82 3.40
N LYS A 91 -1.56 4.55 3.47
CA LYS A 91 -0.52 4.39 4.50
C LYS A 91 -0.68 5.43 5.58
N GLN A 92 -0.76 4.97 6.84
CA GLN A 92 -1.03 5.83 7.98
C GLN A 92 -0.18 5.44 9.20
N ASP A 93 0.02 6.41 10.11
CA ASP A 93 0.46 6.17 11.47
C ASP A 93 -0.63 5.42 12.25
N GLU A 94 -0.22 4.47 13.10
CA GLU A 94 -1.17 3.63 13.83
C GLU A 94 -1.87 4.40 14.97
N LEU A 95 -1.22 5.40 15.55
CA LEU A 95 -1.73 6.06 16.75
C LEU A 95 -2.63 7.25 16.45
N ASP A 96 -2.25 8.11 15.49
CA ASP A 96 -2.97 9.33 15.20
C ASP A 96 -3.56 9.38 13.77
N GLN A 97 -3.27 8.35 12.96
CA GLN A 97 -3.78 8.17 11.60
C GLN A 97 -3.31 9.25 10.60
N HIS A 98 -2.29 10.03 10.93
CA HIS A 98 -1.71 10.89 9.90
C HIS A 98 -1.14 10.06 8.75
N VAL A 99 -1.16 10.60 7.55
CA VAL A 99 -0.73 9.88 6.36
C VAL A 99 0.79 9.86 6.25
N ILE A 100 1.34 8.75 5.73
CA ILE A 100 2.78 8.56 5.55
C ILE A 100 3.09 8.52 4.07
N ALA A 101 3.81 9.53 3.58
CA ALA A 101 4.26 9.64 2.21
C ALA A 101 5.62 8.94 1.99
N GLY A 102 5.92 8.60 0.72
CA GLY A 102 7.23 8.07 0.30
C GLY A 102 7.46 6.60 0.62
N VAL A 103 6.45 5.85 1.09
CA VAL A 103 6.55 4.42 1.38
C VAL A 103 6.34 3.62 0.11
N GLN A 104 7.31 2.75 -0.22
CA GLN A 104 7.25 1.87 -1.38
C GLN A 104 6.61 0.53 -1.02
N PHE A 105 5.74 0.05 -1.91
CA PHE A 105 5.15 -1.28 -1.90
C PHE A 105 5.48 -2.01 -3.19
N ASP A 106 5.88 -3.28 -3.07
CA ASP A 106 6.18 -4.16 -4.18
C ASP A 106 5.07 -5.21 -4.33
N ILE A 107 4.61 -5.40 -5.57
CA ILE A 107 3.52 -6.32 -5.93
C ILE A 107 4.14 -7.51 -6.65
N TYR A 108 3.94 -8.70 -6.14
CA TYR A 108 4.46 -9.96 -6.68
C TYR A 108 3.32 -10.84 -7.18
N SER A 109 3.56 -11.59 -8.26
CA SER A 109 2.72 -12.71 -8.65
C SER A 109 2.78 -13.82 -7.60
N VAL A 110 1.81 -14.73 -7.63
CA VAL A 110 1.71 -15.85 -6.68
C VAL A 110 2.01 -17.17 -7.41
N ASP A 111 2.93 -17.96 -6.86
CA ASP A 111 3.24 -19.29 -7.38
C ASP A 111 2.17 -20.35 -7.02
N ASP A 112 2.29 -21.56 -7.57
CA ASP A 112 1.36 -22.67 -7.30
C ASP A 112 1.32 -23.12 -5.83
N LYS A 113 2.28 -22.68 -5.01
CA LYS A 113 2.34 -22.96 -3.57
C LYS A 113 1.80 -21.81 -2.72
N GLY A 114 1.42 -20.71 -3.34
CA GLY A 114 0.90 -19.53 -2.66
C GLY A 114 1.99 -18.56 -2.19
N ASN A 115 3.23 -18.66 -2.67
CA ASN A 115 4.31 -17.75 -2.31
C ASN A 115 4.48 -16.63 -3.35
N ALA A 116 5.15 -15.55 -2.94
CA ALA A 116 5.56 -14.49 -3.86
C ALA A 116 6.57 -15.04 -4.88
N ALA A 117 6.32 -14.82 -6.17
CA ALA A 117 7.16 -15.22 -7.29
C ALA A 117 7.82 -14.00 -7.94
N ASP A 118 7.34 -13.56 -9.11
CA ASP A 118 7.95 -12.48 -9.86
C ASP A 118 7.42 -11.10 -9.43
N LEU A 119 8.31 -10.10 -9.41
CA LEU A 119 7.92 -8.70 -9.21
C LEU A 119 7.12 -8.23 -10.44
N VAL A 120 5.88 -7.83 -10.22
CA VAL A 120 4.94 -7.37 -11.25
C VAL A 120 4.93 -5.86 -11.36
N ALA A 121 4.90 -5.17 -10.23
CA ALA A 121 4.85 -3.71 -10.15
C ALA A 121 5.37 -3.22 -8.80
N SER A 122 5.74 -1.94 -8.75
CA SER A 122 6.01 -1.20 -7.52
C SER A 122 5.21 0.09 -7.52
N MET A 123 4.81 0.53 -6.33
CA MET A 123 4.06 1.77 -6.12
C MET A 123 4.56 2.47 -4.87
N THR A 124 4.45 3.80 -4.82
CA THR A 124 4.94 4.62 -3.71
C THR A 124 3.84 5.57 -3.25
N THR A 125 3.70 5.75 -1.94
CA THR A 125 2.70 6.66 -1.38
C THR A 125 3.02 8.12 -1.69
N ASP A 126 2.01 8.86 -2.12
CA ASP A 126 2.05 10.29 -2.38
C ASP A 126 1.93 11.12 -1.07
N GLU A 127 1.80 12.44 -1.19
CA GLU A 127 1.60 13.38 -0.07
C GLU A 127 0.32 13.13 0.74
N ASN A 128 -0.65 12.39 0.17
CA ASN A 128 -1.88 11.97 0.83
C ASN A 128 -1.79 10.56 1.43
N GLY A 129 -0.59 9.96 1.44
CA GLY A 129 -0.35 8.60 1.90
C GLY A 129 -0.94 7.52 0.98
N ILE A 130 -1.24 7.85 -0.28
CA ILE A 130 -1.88 6.95 -1.23
C ILE A 130 -0.84 6.40 -2.21
N ALA A 131 -0.76 5.06 -2.31
CA ALA A 131 -0.11 4.36 -3.40
C ALA A 131 -1.15 3.60 -4.23
N GLU A 132 -1.10 3.75 -5.55
CA GLU A 132 -1.99 3.04 -6.49
C GLU A 132 -1.16 2.35 -7.56
N SER A 133 -1.47 1.08 -7.86
CA SER A 133 -0.78 0.31 -8.88
C SER A 133 -1.18 0.78 -10.29
N SER A 134 -0.34 0.44 -11.28
CA SER A 134 -0.78 0.34 -12.67
C SER A 134 -1.88 -0.73 -12.80
N ASP A 135 -2.46 -0.85 -14.00
CA ASP A 135 -3.39 -1.90 -14.33
C ASP A 135 -2.76 -3.28 -14.14
N LEU A 136 -3.47 -4.14 -13.41
CA LEU A 136 -3.09 -5.52 -13.09
C LEU A 136 -4.09 -6.48 -13.72
N PHE A 137 -3.62 -7.59 -14.25
CA PHE A 137 -4.50 -8.67 -14.68
C PHE A 137 -5.25 -9.23 -13.46
N PRO A 138 -6.55 -9.57 -13.57
CA PRO A 138 -7.30 -10.15 -12.45
C PRO A 138 -6.68 -11.46 -11.98
N ALA A 139 -6.11 -11.45 -10.77
CA ALA A 139 -5.39 -12.57 -10.17
C ALA A 139 -5.13 -12.34 -8.67
N ASP A 140 -4.51 -13.32 -8.03
CA ASP A 140 -3.94 -13.19 -6.70
C ASP A 140 -2.54 -12.57 -6.76
N TYR A 141 -2.26 -11.65 -5.85
CA TYR A 141 -0.97 -10.98 -5.70
C TYR A 141 -0.52 -11.00 -4.24
N ILE A 142 0.79 -10.99 -4.00
CA ILE A 142 1.36 -10.69 -2.69
C ILE A 142 1.94 -9.28 -2.76
N VAL A 143 1.46 -8.42 -1.88
CA VAL A 143 1.96 -7.04 -1.74
C VAL A 143 2.80 -6.98 -0.48
N LYS A 144 3.98 -6.37 -0.60
CA LYS A 144 4.92 -6.20 0.52
C LYS A 144 5.35 -4.75 0.63
N GLU A 145 5.42 -4.25 1.84
CA GLU A 145 6.15 -3.02 2.13
C GLU A 145 7.64 -3.27 1.90
N HIS A 146 8.31 -2.37 1.18
CA HIS A 146 9.69 -2.55 0.75
C HIS A 146 10.68 -2.22 1.87
N VAL A 147 10.49 -1.08 2.52
CA VAL A 147 11.31 -0.56 3.62
C VAL A 147 10.43 0.17 4.61
N ASN A 148 10.65 -0.01 5.90
CA ASN A 148 9.96 0.79 6.91
C ASN A 148 10.32 2.27 6.80
N PRO A 149 9.35 3.17 6.97
CA PRO A 149 9.65 4.60 7.11
C PRO A 149 10.45 4.85 8.40
N VAL A 150 11.36 5.84 8.34
CA VAL A 150 12.19 6.21 9.48
C VAL A 150 11.33 6.66 10.66
N GLY A 151 11.66 6.19 11.85
CA GLY A 151 10.96 6.54 13.09
C GLY A 151 9.79 5.61 13.42
N TYR A 152 9.60 4.57 12.64
CA TYR A 152 8.60 3.53 12.90
C TYR A 152 9.25 2.20 13.29
N VAL A 153 8.53 1.38 14.05
CA VAL A 153 8.97 0.04 14.47
C VAL A 153 9.24 -0.82 13.23
N ASP A 154 10.34 -1.58 13.25
CA ASP A 154 10.77 -2.41 12.12
C ASP A 154 9.88 -3.66 11.98
N GLU A 155 8.72 -3.46 11.36
CA GLU A 155 7.74 -4.50 11.05
C GLU A 155 7.19 -4.27 9.65
N LEU A 156 7.73 -5.00 8.66
CA LEU A 156 7.30 -4.88 7.27
C LEU A 156 5.95 -5.58 7.05
N TRP A 157 4.98 -4.82 6.57
CA TRP A 157 3.67 -5.34 6.21
C TRP A 157 3.71 -6.20 4.93
N SER A 158 2.94 -7.29 4.92
CA SER A 158 2.69 -8.11 3.74
C SER A 158 1.28 -8.70 3.79
N ASP A 159 0.58 -8.70 2.65
CA ASP A 159 -0.75 -9.30 2.51
C ASP A 159 -0.91 -9.96 1.14
N LYS A 160 -1.79 -10.97 1.08
CA LYS A 160 -2.25 -11.57 -0.17
C LYS A 160 -3.55 -10.88 -0.60
N ILE A 161 -3.54 -10.26 -1.77
CA ILE A 161 -4.66 -9.50 -2.32
C ILE A 161 -5.15 -10.16 -3.60
N THR A 162 -6.44 -10.50 -3.66
CA THR A 162 -7.11 -10.92 -4.90
C THR A 162 -7.64 -9.67 -5.60
N VAL A 163 -7.25 -9.48 -6.85
CA VAL A 163 -7.72 -8.40 -7.72
C VAL A 163 -8.72 -8.98 -8.71
N GLY A 164 -9.94 -8.47 -8.70
CA GLY A 164 -11.00 -8.81 -9.66
C GLY A 164 -10.96 -7.97 -10.92
N MET A 165 -11.85 -8.31 -11.88
CA MET A 165 -12.04 -7.55 -13.11
C MET A 165 -12.65 -6.18 -12.77
N ASP A 166 -12.08 -5.11 -13.36
CA ASP A 166 -12.52 -3.71 -13.16
C ASP A 166 -12.58 -3.26 -11.69
N GLU A 167 -11.88 -3.96 -10.81
CA GLU A 167 -11.92 -3.72 -9.37
C GLU A 167 -10.73 -2.87 -8.91
N VAL A 168 -10.98 -1.95 -7.97
CA VAL A 168 -9.94 -1.28 -7.19
C VAL A 168 -10.01 -1.82 -5.76
N VAL A 169 -9.07 -2.68 -5.41
CA VAL A 169 -8.96 -3.24 -4.06
C VAL A 169 -8.19 -2.28 -3.17
N THR A 170 -8.83 -1.76 -2.12
CA THR A 170 -8.20 -0.82 -1.19
C THR A 170 -7.77 -1.53 0.10
N ARG A 171 -6.58 -1.18 0.61
CA ARG A 171 -6.07 -1.58 1.94
C ARG A 171 -5.56 -0.36 2.70
N THR A 172 -5.82 -0.32 4.00
CA THR A 172 -5.15 0.59 4.93
C THR A 172 -4.02 -0.17 5.60
N VAL A 173 -2.82 0.38 5.55
CA VAL A 173 -1.61 -0.19 6.15
C VAL A 173 -1.06 0.83 7.14
N THR A 174 -0.85 0.41 8.39
CA THR A 174 -0.35 1.27 9.45
C THR A 174 1.05 0.87 9.88
N ASN A 175 1.85 1.83 10.35
CA ASN A 175 3.08 1.56 11.13
C ASN A 175 2.96 2.16 12.52
N MET A 176 3.49 1.43 13.51
CA MET A 176 3.60 1.90 14.89
C MET A 176 4.81 2.82 15.01
N PRO A 177 4.64 4.10 15.44
CA PRO A 177 5.78 4.99 15.63
C PRO A 177 6.63 4.55 16.82
N ILE A 178 7.93 4.75 16.72
CA ILE A 178 8.85 4.57 17.86
C ILE A 178 8.58 5.67 18.86
N GLN A 179 8.43 5.27 20.12
CA GLN A 179 8.20 6.17 21.24
C GLN A 179 9.19 5.92 22.37
N GLY A 180 9.49 6.97 23.12
CA GLY A 180 10.33 6.90 24.31
C GLY A 180 9.94 7.94 25.35
N MET A 181 10.54 7.84 26.52
CA MET A 181 10.43 8.83 27.59
C MET A 181 11.80 9.40 27.91
N ILE A 182 11.86 10.70 28.21
CA ILE A 182 13.07 11.34 28.69
C ILE A 182 12.97 11.43 30.22
N ARG A 183 13.99 10.90 30.88
CA ARG A 183 14.12 10.97 32.36
C ARG A 183 15.24 11.94 32.70
N ILE A 184 14.92 12.92 33.55
CA ILE A 184 15.84 13.92 34.06
C ILE A 184 16.04 13.61 35.54
N ILE A 185 17.26 13.78 36.04
CA ILE A 185 17.58 13.70 37.48
C ILE A 185 18.21 15.04 37.88
N LYS A 186 17.49 15.83 38.62
CA LYS A 186 17.99 17.09 39.21
C LYS A 186 18.63 16.80 40.59
N THR A 187 19.86 17.20 40.75
CA THR A 187 20.60 16.98 41.99
C THR A 187 21.23 18.26 42.51
N ASP A 188 21.42 18.35 43.79
CA ASP A 188 22.23 19.35 44.45
C ASP A 188 23.73 19.08 44.18
N SER A 189 24.46 20.10 43.74
CA SER A 189 25.85 19.96 43.30
C SER A 189 26.84 19.66 44.41
N GLU A 190 26.53 20.00 45.65
CA GLU A 190 27.41 19.78 46.79
C GLU A 190 27.15 18.43 47.49
N THR A 191 25.88 18.05 47.59
CA THR A 191 25.45 16.84 48.34
C THR A 191 25.13 15.65 47.49
N GLY A 192 24.87 15.86 46.18
CA GLY A 192 24.42 14.84 45.24
C GLY A 192 22.98 14.34 45.51
N LYS A 193 22.26 14.97 46.40
CA LYS A 193 20.86 14.60 46.72
C LYS A 193 19.91 15.10 45.65
N GLY A 194 18.86 14.33 45.39
CA GLY A 194 17.77 14.74 44.49
C GLY A 194 17.10 16.04 44.97
N LEU A 195 16.81 16.92 44.01
CA LEU A 195 16.15 18.20 44.28
C LEU A 195 14.71 18.18 43.73
N PRO A 196 13.69 18.28 44.60
CA PRO A 196 12.30 18.40 44.15
C PRO A 196 11.99 19.84 43.71
N GLY A 197 10.97 19.97 42.84
CA GLY A 197 10.39 21.25 42.48
C GLY A 197 11.06 21.96 41.31
N ALA A 198 12.12 21.40 40.70
CA ALA A 198 12.68 21.92 39.44
C ALA A 198 11.71 21.69 38.31
N VAL A 199 11.43 22.71 37.51
CA VAL A 199 10.50 22.66 36.37
C VAL A 199 11.28 22.66 35.05
N PHE A 200 10.99 21.72 34.20
CA PHE A 200 11.60 21.58 32.88
C PHE A 200 10.55 21.73 31.77
N THR A 201 10.83 22.60 30.82
CA THR A 201 10.05 22.72 29.59
C THR A 201 10.74 21.92 28.48
N VAL A 202 9.99 21.03 27.86
CA VAL A 202 10.46 20.18 26.76
C VAL A 202 9.82 20.69 25.47
N THR A 203 10.68 21.11 24.53
CA THR A 203 10.27 21.63 23.22
C THR A 203 10.73 20.67 22.13
N ARG A 204 9.86 20.37 21.21
CA ARG A 204 10.20 19.58 20.03
C ARG A 204 11.09 20.38 19.06
N ILE A 205 12.15 19.75 18.55
CA ILE A 205 13.03 20.36 17.53
C ILE A 205 12.76 19.75 16.15
N SER A 206 12.68 18.41 16.06
CA SER A 206 12.50 17.67 14.80
C SER A 206 12.06 16.24 15.06
N GLY A 207 11.67 15.50 14.01
CA GLY A 207 11.31 14.08 14.08
C GLY A 207 9.91 13.80 13.54
N LEU A 208 9.30 12.68 13.97
CA LEU A 208 7.91 12.39 13.63
C LEU A 208 6.96 13.40 14.30
N PRO A 209 5.82 13.74 13.67
CA PRO A 209 4.77 14.52 14.32
C PRO A 209 4.41 13.94 15.69
N SER A 210 4.14 14.80 16.67
CA SER A 210 3.61 14.32 17.93
C SER A 210 2.14 13.92 17.79
N HIS A 211 1.68 12.97 18.62
CA HIS A 211 0.27 12.53 18.58
C HIS A 211 -0.75 13.59 18.94
N ASN A 212 -0.29 14.69 19.55
CA ASN A 212 -1.15 15.81 19.88
C ASN A 212 -1.13 16.91 18.81
N GLY A 213 -0.39 16.68 17.70
CA GLY A 213 -0.29 17.62 16.58
C GLY A 213 0.65 18.80 16.82
N GLU A 214 1.54 18.72 17.84
CA GLU A 214 2.54 19.76 18.03
C GLU A 214 3.57 19.76 16.90
N ASN A 215 3.94 20.96 16.47
CA ASN A 215 4.92 21.19 15.42
C ASN A 215 6.34 21.39 16.02
N ASP A 216 7.33 21.40 15.15
CA ASP A 216 8.69 21.76 15.52
C ASP A 216 8.69 23.20 16.12
N GLY A 217 9.35 23.35 17.26
CA GLY A 217 9.38 24.59 18.03
C GLY A 217 8.28 24.72 19.10
N GLU A 218 7.35 23.77 19.18
CA GLU A 218 6.27 23.79 20.19
C GLU A 218 6.65 22.99 21.43
N VAL A 219 6.08 23.41 22.58
CA VAL A 219 6.25 22.72 23.86
C VAL A 219 5.41 21.46 23.89
N VAL A 220 6.07 20.32 24.06
CA VAL A 220 5.43 19.00 24.12
C VAL A 220 5.21 18.48 25.56
N ALA A 221 5.95 19.01 26.51
CA ALA A 221 5.76 18.67 27.93
C ALA A 221 6.33 19.79 28.84
N VAL A 222 5.72 19.93 30.02
CA VAL A 222 6.27 20.65 31.18
C VAL A 222 6.25 19.66 32.34
N ILE A 223 7.43 19.36 32.91
CA ILE A 223 7.60 18.33 33.94
C ILE A 223 8.31 18.90 35.15
N THR A 224 8.01 18.37 36.32
CA THR A 224 8.56 18.85 37.59
C THR A 224 9.23 17.68 38.32
N SER A 225 10.42 17.93 38.90
CA SER A 225 11.13 16.92 39.70
C SER A 225 10.42 16.61 40.99
N GLY A 226 10.35 15.31 41.33
CA GLY A 226 9.81 14.78 42.58
C GLY A 226 10.84 14.79 43.69
N GLU A 227 10.49 14.20 44.84
CA GLU A 227 11.31 14.12 46.06
C GLU A 227 12.70 13.48 45.86
N ASP A 228 12.83 12.58 44.89
CA ASP A 228 14.08 11.93 44.49
C ASP A 228 14.85 12.73 43.42
N GLY A 229 14.37 13.91 43.04
CA GLY A 229 14.92 14.72 41.96
C GLY A 229 14.55 14.27 40.54
N THR A 230 13.73 13.23 40.39
CA THR A 230 13.40 12.67 39.09
C THR A 230 12.19 13.40 38.46
N ALA A 231 12.34 13.80 37.21
CA ALA A 231 11.24 14.24 36.31
C ALA A 231 11.21 13.36 35.06
N VAL A 232 10.02 12.96 34.61
CA VAL A 232 9.85 12.07 33.44
C VAL A 232 8.79 12.64 32.52
N THR A 233 9.10 12.66 31.21
CA THR A 233 8.13 13.08 30.19
C THR A 233 7.03 12.02 30.00
N PRO A 234 5.88 12.37 29.44
CA PRO A 234 5.03 11.38 28.79
C PRO A 234 5.77 10.68 27.65
N LEU A 235 5.16 9.68 27.03
CA LEU A 235 5.67 9.08 25.80
C LEU A 235 5.74 10.16 24.70
N LEU A 236 6.92 10.30 24.11
CA LEU A 236 7.21 11.19 23.00
C LEU A 236 7.61 10.33 21.79
N THR A 237 7.32 10.79 20.59
CA THR A 237 7.70 10.11 19.35
C THR A 237 9.21 10.23 19.09
N TRP A 238 9.74 9.42 18.18
CA TRP A 238 11.09 9.57 17.65
C TRP A 238 11.36 11.03 17.23
N GLY A 239 12.50 11.59 17.66
CA GLY A 239 12.87 12.96 17.35
C GLY A 239 13.85 13.59 18.30
N GLU A 240 14.17 14.84 18.07
CA GLU A 240 15.04 15.68 18.90
C GLU A 240 14.21 16.65 19.73
N TYR A 241 14.60 16.81 20.98
CA TYR A 241 13.90 17.63 21.95
C TYR A 241 14.89 18.52 22.71
N GLN A 242 14.57 19.82 22.81
CA GLN A 242 15.25 20.74 23.70
C GLN A 242 14.59 20.70 25.07
N ILE A 243 15.41 20.58 26.10
CA ILE A 243 14.97 20.63 27.49
C ILE A 243 15.62 21.85 28.14
N VAL A 244 14.81 22.70 28.73
CA VAL A 244 15.23 23.90 29.40
C VAL A 244 14.68 23.88 30.83
N GLU A 245 15.52 24.11 31.84
CA GLU A 245 15.05 24.39 33.20
C GLU A 245 14.41 25.77 33.22
N THR A 246 13.09 25.82 33.48
CA THR A 246 12.29 27.06 33.45
C THR A 246 11.79 27.46 34.83
N GLY A 247 12.05 26.63 35.83
CA GLY A 247 11.80 26.92 37.24
C GLY A 247 12.78 26.18 38.11
N VAL A 248 13.51 26.92 38.94
CA VAL A 248 14.46 26.36 39.93
C VAL A 248 13.79 26.20 41.28
N PRO A 249 14.19 25.20 42.08
CA PRO A 249 13.73 25.05 43.46
C PRO A 249 14.12 26.26 44.32
N ASP A 250 13.37 26.50 45.39
CA ASP A 250 13.70 27.56 46.36
C ASP A 250 15.14 27.39 46.90
N ASP A 251 15.84 28.52 47.12
CA ASP A 251 17.22 28.60 47.59
C ASP A 251 18.31 28.18 46.56
N TYR A 252 17.93 27.88 45.28
CA TYR A 252 18.87 27.59 44.22
C TYR A 252 18.90 28.70 43.15
N LEU A 253 20.03 28.80 42.45
CA LEU A 253 20.20 29.78 41.37
C LEU A 253 19.86 29.14 40.04
N ASP A 254 19.23 29.91 39.19
CA ASP A 254 19.03 29.56 37.78
C ASP A 254 20.38 29.69 37.03
N ASP A 255 20.91 28.59 36.55
CA ASP A 255 22.15 28.52 35.76
C ASP A 255 21.89 28.53 34.25
N GLY A 256 20.63 28.64 33.83
CA GLY A 256 20.20 28.63 32.41
C GLY A 256 20.39 27.27 31.73
N TYR A 257 20.28 26.18 32.51
CA TYR A 257 20.49 24.83 31.95
C TYR A 257 19.58 24.50 30.76
N SER A 258 20.22 24.09 29.67
CA SER A 258 19.53 23.65 28.47
C SER A 258 20.32 22.51 27.83
N ILE A 259 19.63 21.49 27.38
CA ILE A 259 20.22 20.31 26.68
C ILE A 259 19.31 19.87 25.55
N THR A 260 19.92 19.35 24.48
CA THR A 260 19.20 18.64 23.42
C THR A 260 19.33 17.14 23.66
N VAL A 261 18.21 16.44 23.62
CA VAL A 261 18.11 14.99 23.80
C VAL A 261 17.40 14.39 22.60
N ARG A 262 17.82 13.20 22.20
CA ARG A 262 17.22 12.47 21.10
C ARG A 262 16.55 11.20 21.59
N ILE A 263 15.33 10.95 21.11
CA ILE A 263 14.68 9.63 21.13
C ILE A 263 15.05 8.96 19.82
N PRO A 264 15.84 7.86 19.83
CA PRO A 264 16.41 7.27 18.62
C PRO A 264 15.35 6.58 17.74
N ALA A 265 15.65 6.43 16.45
CA ALA A 265 14.77 5.79 15.46
C ALA A 265 14.74 4.25 15.56
N GLY A 266 15.44 3.65 16.53
CA GLY A 266 15.65 2.20 16.68
C GLY A 266 16.98 1.74 16.08
N ASP A 267 17.39 0.51 16.41
CA ASP A 267 18.76 -0.01 16.17
C ASP A 267 19.18 -0.14 14.70
N ALA A 268 18.27 0.08 13.75
CA ALA A 268 18.57 -0.19 12.33
C ALA A 268 19.21 0.96 11.57
N GLN A 269 19.27 2.20 12.11
CA GLN A 269 19.71 3.38 11.33
C GLN A 269 20.58 4.42 12.07
N GLU A 270 21.12 4.15 13.25
CA GLU A 270 21.95 5.13 13.94
C GLU A 270 23.35 4.62 14.28
N GLU A 271 24.37 5.23 13.65
CA GLU A 271 25.70 5.26 14.22
C GLU A 271 25.65 6.08 15.52
N SER A 272 25.98 5.45 16.67
CA SER A 272 26.13 6.14 17.95
C SER A 272 27.02 7.35 17.77
N PRO A 273 26.65 8.56 18.24
CA PRO A 273 27.62 9.64 18.33
C PRO A 273 28.75 9.18 19.25
N ALA A 274 29.99 9.37 18.77
CA ALA A 274 31.19 9.11 19.55
C ALA A 274 31.11 9.92 20.86
N GLU A 275 31.24 9.24 21.98
CA GLU A 275 31.47 9.91 23.27
C GLU A 275 32.78 10.71 23.18
N GLU A 276 32.71 12.05 23.35
CA GLU A 276 33.83 12.91 23.70
C GLU A 276 33.87 13.15 25.21
#